data_71720cb871555358ff0073e591e0ac96
#
_entry.id   71720cb871555358ff0073e591e0ac96
#
_cell.length_a   1.000
_cell.length_b   1.000
_cell.length_c   1.000
_cell.angle_alpha   90.00
_cell.angle_beta   90.00
_cell.angle_gamma   90.00
#
_symmetry.space_group_name_H-M   'P 1'
#
loop_
_entity.id
_entity.type
_entity.pdbx_description
1 polymer ?
#
loop_
_entity_poly.entity_id
_entity_poly.type
_entity_poly.pdbx_seq_one_letter_code
_entity_poly.pdbx_strand_id
1 'polypeptide(L)'
;MSPQDYVQQKAAASGSSFYYAFLFLPPERRAAITAFYAFCREVDDVVDEIKDPGVAATKLAWWQKEVQQAYAGQPSHPVMHALMPLAPTFGIESRHLMAVIEGCQMDLNQTRYLDFVGLTTYCHLVAGVVGEVAARIFGQTDEATTQYAHKLGLAFQMTNIIRDVGEDAMRGRIYLPLDEQQRFGVKANELMQRDYSDRFTALMKFQTDRAHALYDEALAQLPAADRRAQKPGLMMASIYRTLLREIE
;
A
#
# COMPACT_ATOMS: atom_id res chain seq x y z
N MET A 1 1.72 27.80 -4.85
CA MET A 1 1.24 26.49 -5.36
C MET A 1 -0.08 26.20 -4.70
N SER A 2 -1.13 25.88 -5.45
CA SER A 2 -2.41 25.47 -4.84
C SER A 2 -2.29 24.07 -4.19
N PRO A 3 -3.17 23.72 -3.24
CA PRO A 3 -3.24 22.36 -2.71
C PRO A 3 -3.41 21.29 -3.79
N GLN A 4 -4.19 21.57 -4.82
CA GLN A 4 -4.43 20.68 -5.96
C GLN A 4 -3.16 20.46 -6.79
N ASP A 5 -2.41 21.54 -7.07
CA ASP A 5 -1.12 21.44 -7.78
C ASP A 5 -0.12 20.61 -6.99
N TYR A 6 -0.09 20.79 -5.67
CA TYR A 6 0.81 20.05 -4.78
C TYR A 6 0.54 18.53 -4.86
N VAL A 7 -0.72 18.10 -4.66
CA VAL A 7 -1.04 16.67 -4.69
C VAL A 7 -0.83 16.05 -6.07
N GLN A 8 -1.08 16.83 -7.14
CA GLN A 8 -0.84 16.41 -8.51
C GLN A 8 0.66 16.16 -8.76
N GLN A 9 1.51 17.10 -8.33
CA GLN A 9 2.97 16.96 -8.45
C GLN A 9 3.49 15.77 -7.62
N LYS A 10 3.03 15.62 -6.38
CA LYS A 10 3.45 14.52 -5.51
C LYS A 10 3.07 13.17 -6.11
N ALA A 11 1.83 13.04 -6.61
CA ALA A 11 1.36 11.81 -7.24
C ALA A 11 2.12 11.50 -8.54
N ALA A 12 2.34 12.49 -9.39
CA ALA A 12 3.06 12.32 -10.65
C ALA A 12 4.55 11.97 -10.43
N ALA A 13 5.20 12.59 -9.44
CA ALA A 13 6.61 12.36 -9.11
C ALA A 13 6.89 10.94 -8.60
N SER A 14 5.86 10.22 -8.11
CA SER A 14 6.01 8.84 -7.64
C SER A 14 6.45 7.85 -8.71
N GLY A 15 6.23 8.16 -10.00
CA GLY A 15 6.49 7.25 -11.12
C GLY A 15 5.63 5.97 -11.12
N SER A 16 4.65 5.90 -10.23
CA SER A 16 3.83 4.70 -10.03
C SER A 16 2.81 4.50 -11.15
N SER A 17 2.63 3.25 -11.55
CA SER A 17 1.57 2.83 -12.48
C SER A 17 0.16 3.17 -11.99
N PHE A 18 -0.04 3.29 -10.66
CA PHE A 18 -1.31 3.71 -10.06
C PHE A 18 -1.73 5.10 -10.53
N TYR A 19 -0.80 6.06 -10.60
CA TYR A 19 -1.09 7.39 -11.07
C TYR A 19 -1.71 7.38 -12.49
N TYR A 20 -1.17 6.58 -13.39
CA TYR A 20 -1.70 6.48 -14.78
C TYR A 20 -3.10 5.85 -14.82
N ALA A 21 -3.39 4.88 -13.95
CA ALA A 21 -4.72 4.28 -13.85
C ALA A 21 -5.78 5.30 -13.39
N PHE A 22 -5.40 6.30 -12.59
CA PHE A 22 -6.32 7.35 -12.12
C PHE A 22 -6.75 8.33 -13.22
N LEU A 23 -5.96 8.49 -14.28
CA LEU A 23 -6.25 9.43 -15.37
C LEU A 23 -7.55 9.10 -16.11
N PHE A 24 -8.02 7.87 -16.04
CA PHE A 24 -9.27 7.42 -16.67
C PHE A 24 -10.52 7.66 -15.82
N LEU A 25 -10.37 8.18 -14.60
CA LEU A 25 -11.48 8.46 -13.70
C LEU A 25 -12.15 9.81 -14.04
N PRO A 26 -13.46 9.96 -13.72
CA PRO A 26 -14.12 11.26 -13.73
C PRO A 26 -13.37 12.28 -12.87
N PRO A 27 -13.43 13.59 -13.20
CA PRO A 27 -12.60 14.62 -12.55
C PRO A 27 -12.65 14.62 -11.03
N GLU A 28 -13.85 14.51 -10.43
CA GLU A 28 -14.00 14.52 -8.97
C GLU A 28 -13.37 13.29 -8.30
N ARG A 29 -13.60 12.09 -8.85
CA ARG A 29 -12.99 10.86 -8.36
C ARG A 29 -11.48 10.86 -8.54
N ARG A 30 -11.02 11.39 -9.68
CA ARG A 30 -9.59 11.55 -9.93
C ARG A 30 -8.96 12.51 -8.93
N ALA A 31 -9.60 13.65 -8.62
CA ALA A 31 -9.11 14.58 -7.61
C ALA A 31 -9.02 13.91 -6.23
N ALA A 32 -10.04 13.15 -5.83
CA ALA A 32 -10.06 12.45 -4.54
C ALA A 32 -8.96 11.39 -4.42
N ILE A 33 -8.82 10.53 -5.44
CA ILE A 33 -7.79 9.47 -5.38
C ILE A 33 -6.39 10.07 -5.47
N THR A 34 -6.18 11.15 -6.22
CA THR A 34 -4.88 11.82 -6.31
C THR A 34 -4.49 12.45 -4.97
N ALA A 35 -5.43 13.10 -4.27
CA ALA A 35 -5.18 13.68 -2.96
C ALA A 35 -4.91 12.60 -1.90
N PHE A 36 -5.70 11.52 -1.90
CA PHE A 36 -5.50 10.40 -0.99
C PHE A 36 -4.17 9.67 -1.27
N TYR A 37 -3.85 9.43 -2.54
CA TYR A 37 -2.57 8.82 -2.91
C TYR A 37 -1.38 9.69 -2.52
N ALA A 38 -1.48 11.03 -2.69
CA ALA A 38 -0.45 11.95 -2.24
C ALA A 38 -0.26 11.90 -0.71
N PHE A 39 -1.34 11.74 0.07
CA PHE A 39 -1.25 11.51 1.52
C PHE A 39 -0.46 10.23 1.82
N CYS A 40 -0.80 9.11 1.18
CA CYS A 40 -0.09 7.86 1.39
C CYS A 40 1.42 8.01 1.08
N ARG A 41 1.77 8.67 -0.02
CA ARG A 41 3.17 8.93 -0.38
C ARG A 41 3.90 9.85 0.60
N GLU A 42 3.23 10.89 1.12
CA GLU A 42 3.84 11.78 2.14
C GLU A 42 4.19 11.02 3.41
N VAL A 43 3.32 10.10 3.84
CA VAL A 43 3.53 9.31 5.06
C VAL A 43 4.58 8.22 4.84
N ASP A 44 4.54 7.55 3.70
CA ASP A 44 5.47 6.49 3.29
C ASP A 44 6.90 7.02 3.15
N ASP A 45 7.09 8.17 2.49
CA ASP A 45 8.39 8.82 2.32
C ASP A 45 9.05 9.18 3.67
N VAL A 46 8.28 9.34 4.76
CA VAL A 46 8.85 9.56 6.10
C VAL A 46 9.73 8.39 6.54
N VAL A 47 9.30 7.17 6.27
CA VAL A 47 10.01 5.96 6.71
C VAL A 47 11.02 5.45 5.69
N ASP A 48 10.91 5.89 4.45
CA ASP A 48 11.81 5.51 3.38
C ASP A 48 13.00 6.47 3.20
N GLU A 49 12.78 7.78 3.42
CA GLU A 49 13.79 8.80 3.15
C GLU A 49 14.50 9.33 4.41
N ILE A 50 13.81 9.33 5.56
CA ILE A 50 14.38 9.85 6.80
C ILE A 50 15.23 8.78 7.49
N LYS A 51 16.54 8.98 7.51
CA LYS A 51 17.48 8.00 8.07
C LYS A 51 17.47 7.90 9.59
N ASP A 52 17.14 9.00 10.29
CA ASP A 52 17.08 9.01 11.76
C ASP A 52 15.70 8.53 12.23
N PRO A 53 15.62 7.39 12.95
CA PRO A 53 14.35 6.85 13.41
C PRO A 53 13.58 7.77 14.36
N GLY A 54 14.28 8.57 15.17
CA GLY A 54 13.65 9.53 16.09
C GLY A 54 13.00 10.69 15.34
N VAL A 55 13.66 11.19 14.29
CA VAL A 55 13.10 12.22 13.41
C VAL A 55 11.90 11.66 12.63
N ALA A 56 12.01 10.44 12.09
CA ALA A 56 10.91 9.78 11.40
C ALA A 56 9.70 9.58 12.33
N ALA A 57 9.90 9.07 13.54
CA ALA A 57 8.85 8.90 14.54
C ALA A 57 8.16 10.23 14.90
N THR A 58 8.94 11.31 15.07
CA THR A 58 8.42 12.66 15.33
C THR A 58 7.58 13.16 14.15
N LYS A 59 8.00 12.91 12.91
CA LYS A 59 7.26 13.31 11.72
C LYS A 59 5.95 12.51 11.55
N LEU A 60 5.95 11.21 11.87
CA LEU A 60 4.72 10.41 11.89
C LEU A 60 3.75 10.89 12.98
N ALA A 61 4.25 11.23 14.18
CA ALA A 61 3.42 11.80 15.23
C ALA A 61 2.83 13.16 14.82
N TRP A 62 3.58 13.96 14.07
CA TRP A 62 3.07 15.18 13.47
C TRP A 62 1.94 14.89 12.47
N TRP A 63 2.07 13.86 11.61
CA TRP A 63 1.02 13.46 10.69
C TRP A 63 -0.25 12.99 11.41
N GLN A 64 -0.12 12.25 12.52
CA GLN A 64 -1.26 11.87 13.36
C GLN A 64 -2.03 13.10 13.85
N LYS A 65 -1.30 14.11 14.35
CA LYS A 65 -1.88 15.37 14.80
C LYS A 65 -2.52 16.16 13.66
N GLU A 66 -1.86 16.22 12.50
CA GLU A 66 -2.38 16.88 11.30
C GLU A 66 -3.70 16.26 10.85
N VAL A 67 -3.81 14.92 10.82
CA VAL A 67 -5.06 14.22 10.51
C VAL A 67 -6.16 14.59 11.50
N GLN A 68 -5.87 14.58 12.80
CA GLN A 68 -6.85 14.95 13.84
C GLN A 68 -7.34 16.39 13.67
N GLN A 69 -6.43 17.34 13.45
CA GLN A 69 -6.75 18.76 13.23
C GLN A 69 -7.55 18.96 11.94
N ALA A 70 -7.19 18.27 10.87
CA ALA A 70 -7.88 18.38 9.58
C ALA A 70 -9.35 17.92 9.69
N TYR A 71 -9.62 16.80 10.38
CA TYR A 71 -10.99 16.34 10.64
C TYR A 71 -11.75 17.24 11.66
N ALA A 72 -11.03 18.02 12.45
CA ALA A 72 -11.61 19.08 13.28
C ALA A 72 -11.83 20.42 12.50
N GLY A 73 -11.60 20.43 11.18
CA GLY A 73 -11.77 21.59 10.31
C GLY A 73 -10.60 22.55 10.26
N GLN A 74 -9.42 22.12 10.73
CA GLN A 74 -8.20 22.94 10.79
C GLN A 74 -7.02 22.26 10.09
N PRO A 75 -7.13 21.90 8.77
CA PRO A 75 -6.03 21.37 8.02
C PRO A 75 -4.90 22.40 7.89
N SER A 76 -3.65 21.97 7.96
CA SER A 76 -2.50 22.84 7.76
C SER A 76 -1.64 22.45 6.55
N HIS A 77 -1.58 21.16 6.23
CA HIS A 77 -0.78 20.66 5.12
C HIS A 77 -1.55 20.73 3.79
N PRO A 78 -0.90 21.07 2.65
CA PRO A 78 -1.57 21.14 1.35
C PRO A 78 -2.34 19.87 0.96
N VAL A 79 -1.80 18.69 1.28
CA VAL A 79 -2.48 17.42 1.04
C VAL A 79 -3.82 17.36 1.79
N MET A 80 -3.85 17.76 3.06
CA MET A 80 -5.08 17.74 3.84
C MET A 80 -6.06 18.83 3.36
N HIS A 81 -5.58 19.99 2.93
CA HIS A 81 -6.43 21.00 2.28
C HIS A 81 -7.07 20.48 0.99
N ALA A 82 -6.36 19.65 0.20
CA ALA A 82 -6.92 19.06 -1.01
C ALA A 82 -7.89 17.91 -0.72
N LEU A 83 -7.63 17.10 0.32
CA LEU A 83 -8.38 15.89 0.64
C LEU A 83 -9.66 16.15 1.41
N MET A 84 -9.64 17.04 2.41
CA MET A 84 -10.77 17.25 3.34
C MET A 84 -12.08 17.67 2.65
N PRO A 85 -12.11 18.54 1.62
CA PRO A 85 -13.35 18.85 0.91
C PRO A 85 -14.00 17.65 0.21
N LEU A 86 -13.22 16.62 -0.11
CA LEU A 86 -13.65 15.43 -0.84
C LEU A 86 -13.95 14.25 0.09
N ALA A 87 -13.38 14.24 1.28
CA ALA A 87 -13.47 13.14 2.23
C ALA A 87 -14.91 12.71 2.58
N PRO A 88 -15.88 13.63 2.83
CA PRO A 88 -17.26 13.27 3.13
C PRO A 88 -17.97 12.57 1.95
N THR A 89 -17.75 13.06 0.73
CA THR A 89 -18.37 12.52 -0.49
C THR A 89 -17.99 11.05 -0.74
N PHE A 90 -16.74 10.69 -0.41
CA PHE A 90 -16.21 9.35 -0.68
C PHE A 90 -16.08 8.48 0.60
N GLY A 91 -16.61 8.94 1.73
CA GLY A 91 -16.54 8.20 2.98
C GLY A 91 -15.11 7.94 3.47
N ILE A 92 -14.20 8.89 3.21
CA ILE A 92 -12.82 8.83 3.71
C ILE A 92 -12.83 9.31 5.16
N GLU A 93 -12.62 8.39 6.08
CA GLU A 93 -12.67 8.66 7.51
C GLU A 93 -11.26 8.78 8.09
N SER A 94 -11.15 9.47 9.24
CA SER A 94 -9.88 9.63 9.96
C SER A 94 -9.19 8.28 10.23
N ARG A 95 -9.96 7.22 10.53
CA ARG A 95 -9.43 5.88 10.79
C ARG A 95 -8.62 5.31 9.62
N HIS A 96 -8.99 5.64 8.37
CA HIS A 96 -8.25 5.17 7.19
C HIS A 96 -6.86 5.81 7.11
N LEU A 97 -6.78 7.12 7.36
CA LEU A 97 -5.51 7.83 7.34
C LEU A 97 -4.62 7.43 8.52
N MET A 98 -5.24 7.26 9.71
CA MET A 98 -4.51 6.80 10.89
C MET A 98 -3.97 5.38 10.73
N ALA A 99 -4.70 4.49 10.06
CA ALA A 99 -4.23 3.12 9.76
C ALA A 99 -2.99 3.13 8.84
N VAL A 100 -2.96 3.99 7.83
CA VAL A 100 -1.78 4.14 6.97
C VAL A 100 -0.57 4.63 7.79
N ILE A 101 -0.76 5.62 8.65
CA ILE A 101 0.31 6.12 9.52
C ILE A 101 0.80 5.02 10.48
N GLU A 102 -0.12 4.24 11.05
CA GLU A 102 0.21 3.10 11.92
C GLU A 102 1.05 2.04 11.18
N GLY A 103 0.68 1.71 9.94
CA GLY A 103 1.45 0.80 9.10
C GLY A 103 2.87 1.30 8.84
N CYS A 104 3.05 2.57 8.50
CA CYS A 104 4.37 3.17 8.36
C CYS A 104 5.14 3.22 9.70
N GLN A 105 4.44 3.38 10.82
CA GLN A 105 5.08 3.31 12.14
C GLN A 105 5.57 1.91 12.48
N MET A 106 4.90 0.85 11.97
CA MET A 106 5.41 -0.52 12.10
C MET A 106 6.78 -0.67 11.44
N ASP A 107 7.04 -0.05 10.29
CA ASP A 107 8.33 -0.10 9.61
C ASP A 107 9.50 0.52 10.40
N LEU A 108 9.22 1.41 11.35
CA LEU A 108 10.23 1.94 12.28
C LEU A 108 10.48 1.00 13.46
N ASN A 109 9.47 0.25 13.88
CA ASN A 109 9.51 -0.52 15.13
C ASN A 109 9.73 -2.02 14.90
N GLN A 110 9.40 -2.52 13.71
CA GLN A 110 9.38 -3.94 13.40
C GLN A 110 10.02 -4.23 12.05
N THR A 111 11.18 -4.87 12.07
CA THR A 111 11.94 -5.22 10.85
C THR A 111 11.81 -6.69 10.47
N ARG A 112 11.03 -7.47 11.24
CA ARG A 112 10.85 -8.93 11.06
C ARG A 112 9.42 -9.33 11.42
N TYR A 113 8.90 -10.32 10.73
CA TYR A 113 7.58 -10.91 10.96
C TYR A 113 7.74 -12.39 11.33
N LEU A 114 7.09 -12.84 12.42
CA LEU A 114 7.20 -14.22 12.89
C LEU A 114 6.53 -15.19 11.93
N ASP A 115 5.35 -14.82 11.45
CA ASP A 115 4.48 -15.63 10.61
C ASP A 115 3.74 -14.78 9.58
N PHE A 116 3.01 -15.44 8.69
CA PHE A 116 2.21 -14.77 7.67
C PHE A 116 1.04 -13.95 8.25
N VAL A 117 0.50 -14.34 9.40
CA VAL A 117 -0.60 -13.60 10.06
C VAL A 117 -0.11 -12.23 10.50
N GLY A 118 1.06 -12.16 11.13
CA GLY A 118 1.69 -10.89 11.50
C GLY A 118 1.98 -10.01 10.28
N LEU A 119 2.48 -10.61 9.19
CA LEU A 119 2.70 -9.87 7.94
C LEU A 119 1.40 -9.35 7.33
N THR A 120 0.32 -10.13 7.34
CA THR A 120 -0.96 -9.68 6.79
C THR A 120 -1.55 -8.51 7.55
N THR A 121 -1.29 -8.39 8.86
CA THR A 121 -1.68 -7.22 9.66
C THR A 121 -1.01 -5.95 9.14
N TYR A 122 0.29 -5.98 8.88
CA TYR A 122 1.01 -4.88 8.26
C TYR A 122 0.46 -4.56 6.87
N CYS A 123 0.34 -5.56 6.00
CA CYS A 123 -0.18 -5.39 4.64
C CYS A 123 -1.60 -4.80 4.63
N HIS A 124 -2.44 -5.16 5.61
CA HIS A 124 -3.77 -4.57 5.75
C HIS A 124 -3.70 -3.05 6.00
N LEU A 125 -2.80 -2.61 6.88
CA LEU A 125 -2.66 -1.20 7.22
C LEU A 125 -2.12 -0.37 6.04
N VAL A 126 -1.08 -0.84 5.35
CA VAL A 126 -0.41 -0.08 4.28
C VAL A 126 -1.02 -0.25 2.90
N ALA A 127 -1.81 -1.31 2.66
CA ALA A 127 -2.38 -1.61 1.35
C ALA A 127 -3.87 -2.00 1.38
N GLY A 128 -4.32 -2.78 2.35
CA GLY A 128 -5.71 -3.19 2.47
C GLY A 128 -6.65 -2.00 2.67
N VAL A 129 -6.34 -1.14 3.64
CA VAL A 129 -7.09 0.11 3.91
C VAL A 129 -7.01 1.08 2.72
N VAL A 130 -5.86 1.15 2.06
CA VAL A 130 -5.70 1.96 0.85
C VAL A 130 -6.61 1.46 -0.27
N GLY A 131 -6.70 0.14 -0.44
CA GLY A 131 -7.62 -0.50 -1.37
C GLY A 131 -9.09 -0.20 -1.05
N GLU A 132 -9.49 -0.25 0.23
CA GLU A 132 -10.85 0.08 0.68
C GLU A 132 -11.23 1.51 0.28
N VAL A 133 -10.39 2.50 0.60
CA VAL A 133 -10.63 3.89 0.23
C VAL A 133 -10.68 4.07 -1.29
N ALA A 134 -9.76 3.44 -2.01
CA ALA A 134 -9.74 3.49 -3.47
C ALA A 134 -11.02 2.90 -4.08
N ALA A 135 -11.51 1.76 -3.59
CA ALA A 135 -12.73 1.13 -4.07
C ALA A 135 -13.96 2.03 -3.89
N ARG A 136 -14.07 2.73 -2.76
CA ARG A 136 -15.13 3.73 -2.50
C ARG A 136 -15.04 4.90 -3.48
N ILE A 137 -13.85 5.46 -3.67
CA ILE A 137 -13.62 6.57 -4.63
C ILE A 137 -13.97 6.12 -6.07
N PHE A 138 -13.63 4.89 -6.44
CA PHE A 138 -13.94 4.37 -7.78
C PHE A 138 -15.44 4.14 -8.00
N GLY A 139 -16.23 4.05 -6.93
CA GLY A 139 -17.69 3.97 -7.00
C GLY A 139 -18.24 2.61 -6.63
N GLN A 140 -17.72 2.03 -5.57
CA GLN A 140 -18.28 0.85 -4.92
C GLN A 140 -19.76 1.04 -4.60
N THR A 141 -20.58 0.02 -4.89
CA THR A 141 -22.01 -0.03 -4.55
C THR A 141 -22.37 -1.24 -3.69
N ASP A 142 -21.50 -2.25 -3.64
CA ASP A 142 -21.67 -3.49 -2.90
C ASP A 142 -20.57 -3.63 -1.84
N GLU A 143 -20.95 -4.00 -0.60
CA GLU A 143 -19.98 -4.19 0.49
C GLU A 143 -18.99 -5.33 0.20
N ALA A 144 -19.35 -6.32 -0.58
CA ALA A 144 -18.41 -7.37 -1.00
C ALA A 144 -17.21 -6.82 -1.78
N THR A 145 -17.35 -5.65 -2.41
CA THR A 145 -16.23 -4.95 -3.06
C THR A 145 -15.16 -4.51 -2.06
N THR A 146 -15.51 -4.29 -0.79
CA THR A 146 -14.51 -4.03 0.28
C THR A 146 -13.62 -5.26 0.50
N GLN A 147 -14.18 -6.47 0.50
CA GLN A 147 -13.41 -7.71 0.65
C GLN A 147 -12.45 -7.91 -0.53
N TYR A 148 -12.96 -7.69 -1.75
CA TYR A 148 -12.13 -7.65 -2.96
C TYR A 148 -10.96 -6.65 -2.80
N ALA A 149 -11.24 -5.43 -2.36
CA ALA A 149 -10.26 -4.37 -2.25
C ALA A 149 -9.17 -4.68 -1.21
N HIS A 150 -9.54 -5.20 -0.04
CA HIS A 150 -8.60 -5.63 0.98
C HIS A 150 -7.68 -6.76 0.47
N LYS A 151 -8.26 -7.75 -0.19
CA LYS A 151 -7.50 -8.90 -0.71
C LYS A 151 -6.61 -8.50 -1.88
N LEU A 152 -7.08 -7.61 -2.75
CA LEU A 152 -6.28 -7.07 -3.84
C LEU A 152 -5.12 -6.21 -3.32
N GLY A 153 -5.37 -5.41 -2.28
CA GLY A 153 -4.32 -4.65 -1.59
C GLY A 153 -3.23 -5.56 -1.02
N LEU A 154 -3.64 -6.66 -0.36
CA LEU A 154 -2.69 -7.67 0.12
C LEU A 154 -1.87 -8.28 -1.03
N ALA A 155 -2.50 -8.62 -2.15
CA ALA A 155 -1.80 -9.18 -3.32
C ALA A 155 -0.79 -8.19 -3.91
N PHE A 156 -1.13 -6.89 -3.97
CA PHE A 156 -0.20 -5.84 -4.40
C PHE A 156 0.99 -5.72 -3.46
N GLN A 157 0.74 -5.70 -2.14
CA GLN A 157 1.81 -5.57 -1.17
C GLN A 157 2.71 -6.80 -1.15
N MET A 158 2.16 -8.00 -1.29
CA MET A 158 2.96 -9.21 -1.45
C MET A 158 3.85 -9.16 -2.70
N THR A 159 3.34 -8.64 -3.81
CA THR A 159 4.14 -8.44 -5.04
C THR A 159 5.28 -7.45 -4.81
N ASN A 160 5.03 -6.33 -4.09
CA ASN A 160 6.08 -5.38 -3.72
C ASN A 160 7.16 -6.06 -2.85
N ILE A 161 6.76 -6.78 -1.80
CA ILE A 161 7.69 -7.50 -0.91
C ILE A 161 8.54 -8.53 -1.68
N ILE A 162 7.95 -9.23 -2.63
CA ILE A 162 8.66 -10.20 -3.48
C ILE A 162 9.67 -9.48 -4.38
N ARG A 163 9.24 -8.40 -5.04
CA ARG A 163 10.09 -7.60 -5.93
C ARG A 163 11.27 -6.99 -5.20
N ASP A 164 11.02 -6.44 -4.03
CA ASP A 164 11.96 -5.58 -3.31
C ASP A 164 12.76 -6.33 -2.23
N VAL A 165 12.64 -7.67 -2.13
CA VAL A 165 13.26 -8.50 -1.08
C VAL A 165 14.76 -8.19 -0.87
N GLY A 166 15.51 -7.94 -1.93
CA GLY A 166 16.93 -7.62 -1.85
C GLY A 166 17.22 -6.19 -1.41
N GLU A 167 16.37 -5.23 -1.80
CA GLU A 167 16.52 -3.83 -1.40
C GLU A 167 16.10 -3.62 0.05
N ASP A 168 14.99 -4.25 0.46
CA ASP A 168 14.51 -4.23 1.84
C ASP A 168 15.53 -4.84 2.80
N ALA A 169 16.15 -5.96 2.41
CA ALA A 169 17.20 -6.59 3.20
C ALA A 169 18.41 -5.66 3.40
N MET A 170 18.79 -4.86 2.40
CA MET A 170 19.87 -3.86 2.53
C MET A 170 19.51 -2.72 3.49
N ARG A 171 18.21 -2.41 3.61
CA ARG A 171 17.69 -1.46 4.60
C ARG A 171 17.50 -2.08 5.99
N GLY A 172 17.85 -3.36 6.15
CA GLY A 172 17.69 -4.13 7.38
C GLY A 172 16.28 -4.68 7.61
N ARG A 173 15.37 -4.55 6.64
CA ARG A 173 14.00 -5.04 6.70
C ARG A 173 13.86 -6.37 5.97
N ILE A 174 13.27 -7.37 6.62
CA ILE A 174 12.91 -8.65 5.98
C ILE A 174 11.44 -8.93 6.28
N TYR A 175 10.59 -8.75 5.29
CA TYR A 175 9.15 -8.97 5.39
C TYR A 175 8.76 -10.45 5.28
N LEU A 176 9.59 -11.29 4.64
CA LEU A 176 9.33 -12.71 4.54
C LEU A 176 9.21 -13.34 5.93
N PRO A 177 8.12 -14.11 6.25
CA PRO A 177 7.91 -14.69 7.56
C PRO A 177 9.04 -15.61 8.03
N LEU A 178 9.43 -15.51 9.31
CA LEU A 178 10.53 -16.28 9.88
C LEU A 178 10.26 -17.78 9.87
N ASP A 179 9.02 -18.21 10.16
CA ASP A 179 8.62 -19.62 10.11
C ASP A 179 8.75 -20.20 8.70
N GLU A 180 8.46 -19.40 7.68
CA GLU A 180 8.61 -19.78 6.27
C GLU A 180 10.08 -19.81 5.86
N GLN A 181 10.88 -18.81 6.28
CA GLN A 181 12.34 -18.84 6.08
C GLN A 181 12.93 -20.13 6.70
N GLN A 182 12.52 -20.48 7.91
CA GLN A 182 12.95 -21.72 8.58
C GLN A 182 12.49 -22.97 7.83
N ARG A 183 11.25 -23.01 7.37
CA ARG A 183 10.68 -24.11 6.58
C ARG A 183 11.51 -24.42 5.32
N PHE A 184 12.00 -23.39 4.66
CA PHE A 184 12.81 -23.51 3.43
C PHE A 184 14.32 -23.53 3.72
N GLY A 185 14.74 -23.40 4.98
CA GLY A 185 16.14 -23.41 5.38
C GLY A 185 16.91 -22.16 4.94
N VAL A 186 16.23 -21.04 4.67
CA VAL A 186 16.83 -19.76 4.30
C VAL A 186 17.09 -18.92 5.55
N LYS A 187 18.29 -18.41 5.69
CA LYS A 187 18.69 -17.60 6.84
C LYS A 187 18.62 -16.10 6.51
N ALA A 188 18.35 -15.27 7.52
CA ALA A 188 18.29 -13.82 7.35
C ALA A 188 19.59 -13.22 6.79
N ASN A 189 20.77 -13.74 7.17
CA ASN A 189 22.04 -13.28 6.64
C ASN A 189 22.21 -13.60 5.15
N GLU A 190 21.66 -14.72 4.64
CA GLU A 190 21.67 -15.08 3.22
C GLU A 190 20.86 -14.05 2.42
N LEU A 191 19.69 -13.64 2.93
CA LEU A 191 18.88 -12.56 2.33
C LEU A 191 19.63 -11.22 2.33
N MET A 192 20.27 -10.85 3.44
CA MET A 192 21.03 -9.59 3.56
C MET A 192 22.29 -9.59 2.67
N GLN A 193 22.88 -10.74 2.39
CA GLN A 193 24.03 -10.91 1.49
C GLN A 193 23.60 -11.13 0.03
N ARG A 194 22.30 -11.24 -0.23
CA ARG A 194 21.72 -11.56 -1.54
C ARG A 194 22.27 -12.89 -2.10
N ASP A 195 22.43 -13.88 -1.24
CA ASP A 195 22.88 -15.21 -1.65
C ASP A 195 21.76 -15.93 -2.42
N TYR A 196 21.99 -16.17 -3.69
CA TYR A 196 21.06 -16.88 -4.55
C TYR A 196 21.29 -18.39 -4.44
N SER A 197 20.32 -19.10 -3.88
CA SER A 197 20.40 -20.55 -3.68
C SER A 197 19.09 -21.24 -4.08
N ASP A 198 19.14 -22.55 -4.32
CA ASP A 198 17.93 -23.35 -4.61
C ASP A 198 16.88 -23.22 -3.49
N ARG A 199 17.33 -23.08 -2.22
CA ARG A 199 16.46 -22.87 -1.08
C ARG A 199 15.75 -21.51 -1.16
N PHE A 200 16.49 -20.47 -1.51
CA PHE A 200 15.93 -19.13 -1.72
C PHE A 200 14.93 -19.16 -2.89
N THR A 201 15.28 -19.78 -4.01
CA THR A 201 14.37 -19.94 -5.15
C THR A 201 13.08 -20.66 -4.78
N ALA A 202 13.18 -21.75 -3.98
CA ALA A 202 12.00 -22.46 -3.48
C ALA A 202 11.12 -21.62 -2.55
N LEU A 203 11.72 -20.80 -1.66
CA LEU A 203 11.01 -19.86 -0.81
C LEU A 203 10.29 -18.80 -1.65
N MET A 204 10.98 -18.19 -2.61
CA MET A 204 10.40 -17.14 -3.46
C MET A 204 9.28 -17.70 -4.34
N LYS A 205 9.45 -18.91 -4.89
CA LYS A 205 8.36 -19.58 -5.61
C LYS A 205 7.12 -19.78 -4.72
N PHE A 206 7.30 -20.19 -3.48
CA PHE A 206 6.19 -20.31 -2.53
C PHE A 206 5.49 -18.98 -2.28
N GLN A 207 6.24 -17.86 -2.21
CA GLN A 207 5.67 -16.51 -2.07
C GLN A 207 4.92 -16.07 -3.33
N THR A 208 5.47 -16.32 -4.53
CA THR A 208 4.82 -15.98 -5.79
C THR A 208 3.55 -16.77 -6.03
N ASP A 209 3.55 -18.08 -5.74
CA ASP A 209 2.36 -18.95 -5.81
C ASP A 209 1.25 -18.40 -4.89
N ARG A 210 1.60 -17.97 -3.66
CA ARG A 210 0.65 -17.31 -2.73
C ARG A 210 0.13 -16.00 -3.30
N ALA A 211 0.99 -15.15 -3.84
CA ALA A 211 0.55 -13.88 -4.41
C ALA A 211 -0.41 -14.10 -5.59
N HIS A 212 -0.14 -15.06 -6.47
CA HIS A 212 -1.08 -15.44 -7.54
C HIS A 212 -2.43 -15.89 -7.01
N ALA A 213 -2.45 -16.75 -5.99
CA ALA A 213 -3.68 -17.19 -5.35
C ALA A 213 -4.49 -16.03 -4.77
N LEU A 214 -3.83 -15.06 -4.12
CA LEU A 214 -4.46 -13.86 -3.59
C LEU A 214 -5.11 -13.00 -4.68
N TYR A 215 -4.47 -12.86 -5.86
CA TYR A 215 -5.10 -12.17 -7.00
C TYR A 215 -6.35 -12.93 -7.49
N ASP A 216 -6.26 -14.24 -7.64
CA ASP A 216 -7.39 -15.04 -8.13
C ASP A 216 -8.58 -14.98 -7.14
N GLU A 217 -8.30 -15.09 -5.85
CA GLU A 217 -9.31 -14.97 -4.80
C GLU A 217 -9.92 -13.55 -4.75
N ALA A 218 -9.10 -12.49 -4.89
CA ALA A 218 -9.60 -11.12 -4.93
C ALA A 218 -10.54 -10.93 -6.12
N LEU A 219 -10.11 -11.32 -7.32
CA LEU A 219 -10.89 -11.13 -8.55
C LEU A 219 -12.19 -11.93 -8.55
N ALA A 220 -12.22 -13.10 -7.88
CA ALA A 220 -13.42 -13.91 -7.71
C ALA A 220 -14.45 -13.25 -6.77
N GLN A 221 -14.00 -12.41 -5.83
CA GLN A 221 -14.88 -11.72 -4.87
C GLN A 221 -15.48 -10.43 -5.43
N LEU A 222 -14.99 -9.92 -6.58
CA LEU A 222 -15.49 -8.66 -7.14
C LEU A 222 -16.91 -8.83 -7.70
N PRO A 223 -17.93 -8.16 -7.11
CA PRO A 223 -19.29 -8.20 -7.62
C PRO A 223 -19.39 -7.68 -9.06
N ALA A 224 -20.22 -8.34 -9.87
CA ALA A 224 -20.43 -7.96 -11.26
C ALA A 224 -20.92 -6.50 -11.41
N ALA A 225 -21.74 -6.04 -10.46
CA ALA A 225 -22.28 -4.67 -10.43
C ALA A 225 -21.16 -3.62 -10.36
N ASP A 226 -20.10 -3.89 -9.59
CA ASP A 226 -19.01 -2.94 -9.37
C ASP A 226 -17.85 -3.10 -10.35
N ARG A 227 -17.82 -4.16 -11.16
CA ARG A 227 -16.69 -4.46 -12.05
C ARG A 227 -16.31 -3.31 -12.97
N ARG A 228 -17.30 -2.54 -13.45
CA ARG A 228 -17.05 -1.36 -14.31
C ARG A 228 -16.42 -0.22 -13.51
N ALA A 229 -16.90 0.04 -12.31
CA ALA A 229 -16.41 1.08 -11.42
C ALA A 229 -14.98 0.78 -10.96
N GLN A 230 -14.68 -0.50 -10.65
CA GLN A 230 -13.37 -0.96 -10.19
C GLN A 230 -12.33 -1.17 -11.32
N LYS A 231 -12.60 -0.68 -12.53
CA LYS A 231 -11.67 -0.80 -13.67
C LYS A 231 -10.24 -0.34 -13.36
N PRO A 232 -9.98 0.76 -12.63
CA PRO A 232 -8.60 1.13 -12.28
C PRO A 232 -7.90 0.04 -11.46
N GLY A 233 -8.56 -0.55 -10.46
CA GLY A 233 -8.02 -1.66 -9.68
C GLY A 233 -7.75 -2.90 -10.52
N LEU A 234 -8.64 -3.23 -11.47
CA LEU A 234 -8.45 -4.34 -12.41
C LEU A 234 -7.26 -4.12 -13.36
N MET A 235 -7.07 -2.88 -13.83
CA MET A 235 -5.91 -2.51 -14.65
C MET A 235 -4.62 -2.72 -13.85
N MET A 236 -4.58 -2.26 -12.60
CA MET A 236 -3.43 -2.45 -11.72
C MET A 236 -3.18 -3.92 -11.42
N ALA A 237 -4.22 -4.72 -11.18
CA ALA A 237 -4.09 -6.16 -10.99
C ALA A 237 -3.43 -6.83 -12.21
N SER A 238 -3.79 -6.42 -13.42
CA SER A 238 -3.18 -6.94 -14.66
C SER A 238 -1.69 -6.58 -14.75
N ILE A 239 -1.33 -5.31 -14.47
CA ILE A 239 0.06 -4.84 -14.50
C ILE A 239 0.91 -5.60 -13.46
N TYR A 240 0.44 -5.68 -12.23
CA TYR A 240 1.18 -6.33 -11.14
C TYR A 240 1.28 -7.84 -11.30
N ARG A 241 0.26 -8.50 -11.85
CA ARG A 241 0.36 -9.94 -12.21
C ARG A 241 1.36 -10.19 -13.34
N THR A 242 1.52 -9.25 -14.26
CA THR A 242 2.57 -9.34 -15.28
C THR A 242 3.94 -9.17 -14.64
N LEU A 243 4.11 -8.14 -13.79
CA LEU A 243 5.34 -7.93 -13.03
C LEU A 243 5.70 -9.20 -12.21
N LEU A 244 4.74 -9.78 -11.51
CA LEU A 244 4.97 -10.98 -10.69
C LEU A 244 5.51 -12.15 -11.53
N ARG A 245 4.99 -12.34 -12.76
CA ARG A 245 5.50 -13.38 -13.69
C ARG A 245 6.90 -13.10 -14.22
N GLU A 246 7.27 -11.81 -14.34
CA GLU A 246 8.62 -11.44 -14.83
C GLU A 246 9.70 -11.63 -13.75
N ILE A 247 9.31 -11.65 -12.48
CA ILE A 247 10.23 -11.83 -11.35
C ILE A 247 10.24 -13.26 -10.79
N GLU A 248 9.40 -14.18 -11.29
CA GLU A 248 9.46 -15.62 -11.00
C GLU A 248 10.72 -16.26 -11.58
#